data_fa65cc49b5e7d89ad342ef3fdaa309d5
#
_entry.id   fa65cc49b5e7d89ad342ef3fdaa309d5
#
_cell.length_a   1.000
_cell.length_b   1.000
_cell.length_c   1.000
_cell.angle_alpha   90.00
_cell.angle_beta   90.00
_cell.angle_gamma   90.00
#
_symmetry.space_group_name_H-M   'P 1'
#
loop_
_entity.id
_entity.type
_entity.pdbx_description
1 polymer ?
#
loop_
_entity_poly.entity_id
_entity_poly.type
_entity_poly.pdbx_seq_one_letter_code
_entity_poly.pdbx_strand_id
1 'polypeptide(L)'
;LANPLETPSHYDTTQKQTVEMRSPDGSADLYQLIAGLAVACRYGFEIDDALGIAEKTYVNVNIHKKENEDKLKQLEQLPDSCAASADCLERQRAVFEQYHVFSPAMVDGVISKLRSYEDRTLRAEIQDSPEEMLKLVEKYFHCG
;
A
#
# COMPACT_ATOMS: atom_id res chain seq x y z
N LEU A 1 -16.18 -1.89 12.86
CA LEU A 1 -16.12 -2.57 11.56
C LEU A 1 -16.93 -3.85 11.66
N ALA A 2 -17.99 -3.96 10.85
CA ALA A 2 -18.75 -5.19 10.74
C ALA A 2 -18.03 -6.12 9.75
N ASN A 3 -17.59 -7.28 10.23
CA ASN A 3 -17.03 -8.32 9.36
C ASN A 3 -18.20 -9.16 8.82
N PRO A 4 -18.42 -9.25 7.51
CA PRO A 4 -19.50 -10.06 6.94
C PRO A 4 -19.38 -11.55 7.24
N LEU A 5 -18.22 -12.02 7.69
CA LEU A 5 -17.97 -13.42 8.10
C LEU A 5 -18.23 -13.67 9.60
N GLU A 6 -18.49 -12.62 10.38
CA GLU A 6 -18.90 -12.79 11.78
C GLU A 6 -20.35 -13.24 11.88
N THR A 7 -20.65 -14.00 12.94
CA THR A 7 -22.01 -14.48 13.24
C THR A 7 -22.99 -13.30 13.17
N PRO A 8 -24.17 -13.46 12.57
CA PRO A 8 -25.14 -12.39 12.44
C PRO A 8 -25.41 -11.72 13.79
N SER A 9 -25.11 -10.44 13.88
CA SER A 9 -25.48 -9.66 15.04
C SER A 9 -26.99 -9.40 15.01
N HIS A 10 -27.60 -9.19 16.19
CA HIS A 10 -29.02 -8.80 16.28
C HIS A 10 -29.30 -7.40 15.71
N TYR A 11 -28.25 -6.72 15.22
CA TYR A 11 -28.34 -5.37 14.67
C TYR A 11 -28.03 -5.40 13.17
N ASP A 12 -28.77 -4.64 12.39
CA ASP A 12 -28.46 -4.38 10.99
C ASP A 12 -27.14 -3.58 10.89
N THR A 13 -26.10 -4.21 10.38
CA THR A 13 -24.78 -3.62 10.20
C THR A 13 -24.48 -3.22 8.75
N THR A 14 -25.42 -3.41 7.84
CA THR A 14 -25.24 -3.18 6.39
C THR A 14 -24.75 -1.77 6.09
N GLN A 15 -25.28 -0.78 6.79
CA GLN A 15 -24.91 0.63 6.60
C GLN A 15 -23.64 1.05 7.36
N LYS A 16 -23.05 0.14 8.14
CA LYS A 16 -21.82 0.39 8.91
C LYS A 16 -20.59 -0.32 8.32
N GLN A 17 -20.75 -0.93 7.17
CA GLN A 17 -19.64 -1.57 6.48
C GLN A 17 -18.73 -0.51 5.85
N THR A 18 -17.45 -0.64 6.11
CA THR A 18 -16.41 0.24 5.57
C THR A 18 -15.26 -0.59 5.05
N VAL A 19 -14.59 -0.09 4.04
CA VAL A 19 -13.29 -0.60 3.60
C VAL A 19 -12.22 0.22 4.29
N GLU A 20 -11.29 -0.43 4.97
CA GLU A 20 -10.18 0.22 5.64
C GLU A 20 -8.87 -0.13 4.92
N MET A 21 -8.14 0.89 4.49
CA MET A 21 -6.80 0.76 3.95
C MET A 21 -5.80 1.34 4.95
N ARG A 22 -4.82 0.54 5.37
CA ARG A 22 -3.85 0.92 6.41
C ARG A 22 -2.45 1.22 5.89
N SER A 23 -2.21 1.03 4.60
CA SER A 23 -0.90 1.23 3.99
C SER A 23 -0.51 2.69 3.74
N PRO A 24 -1.44 3.66 3.56
CA PRO A 24 -1.06 5.04 3.34
C PRO A 24 -0.36 5.65 4.55
N ASP A 25 0.66 6.46 4.28
CA ASP A 25 1.36 7.26 5.27
C ASP A 25 0.54 8.48 5.69
N GLY A 26 0.70 8.93 6.95
CA GLY A 26 0.01 10.10 7.49
C GLY A 26 0.42 11.43 6.83
N SER A 27 1.55 11.45 6.14
CA SER A 27 2.08 12.59 5.38
C SER A 27 1.71 12.57 3.89
N ALA A 28 0.90 11.60 3.45
CA ALA A 28 0.50 11.49 2.06
C ALA A 28 -0.31 12.71 1.59
N ASP A 29 -0.05 13.16 0.36
CA ASP A 29 -0.94 14.11 -0.33
C ASP A 29 -2.32 13.47 -0.51
N LEU A 30 -3.31 13.99 0.22
CA LEU A 30 -4.67 13.42 0.26
C LEU A 30 -5.35 13.42 -1.11
N TYR A 31 -5.09 14.41 -1.95
CA TYR A 31 -5.69 14.47 -3.28
C TYR A 31 -5.12 13.39 -4.20
N GLN A 32 -3.80 13.23 -4.19
CA GLN A 32 -3.14 12.17 -4.96
C GLN A 32 -3.50 10.79 -4.43
N LEU A 33 -3.59 10.63 -3.11
CA LEU A 33 -3.99 9.37 -2.48
C LEU A 33 -5.41 8.96 -2.90
N ILE A 34 -6.38 9.85 -2.78
CA ILE A 34 -7.77 9.58 -3.15
C ILE A 34 -7.88 9.30 -4.66
N ALA A 35 -7.19 10.08 -5.49
CA ALA A 35 -7.16 9.86 -6.93
C ALA A 35 -6.56 8.48 -7.28
N GLY A 36 -5.44 8.12 -6.64
CA GLY A 36 -4.79 6.82 -6.82
C GLY A 36 -5.68 5.65 -6.40
N LEU A 37 -6.37 5.79 -5.26
CA LEU A 37 -7.34 4.79 -4.81
C LEU A 37 -8.52 4.63 -5.78
N ALA A 38 -9.07 5.73 -6.28
CA ALA A 38 -10.17 5.70 -7.25
C ALA A 38 -9.74 5.00 -8.55
N VAL A 39 -8.54 5.29 -9.05
CA VAL A 39 -7.96 4.64 -10.24
C VAL A 39 -7.76 3.14 -9.98
N ALA A 40 -7.16 2.77 -8.86
CA ALA A 40 -6.91 1.37 -8.51
C ALA A 40 -8.21 0.57 -8.35
N CYS A 41 -9.22 1.15 -7.67
CA CYS A 41 -10.54 0.52 -7.53
C CYS A 41 -11.21 0.32 -8.90
N ARG A 42 -11.19 1.35 -9.75
CA ARG A 42 -11.75 1.25 -11.09
C ARG A 42 -11.08 0.15 -11.89
N TYR A 43 -9.76 0.15 -11.91
CA TYR A 43 -8.97 -0.90 -12.57
C TYR A 43 -9.34 -2.29 -12.05
N GLY A 44 -9.43 -2.46 -10.72
CA GLY A 44 -9.80 -3.74 -10.10
C GLY A 44 -11.20 -4.23 -10.46
N PHE A 45 -12.15 -3.34 -10.79
CA PHE A 45 -13.47 -3.72 -11.30
C PHE A 45 -13.49 -4.04 -12.79
N GLU A 46 -12.52 -3.53 -13.56
CA GLU A 46 -12.47 -3.68 -15.02
C GLU A 46 -11.62 -4.88 -15.47
N ILE A 47 -10.77 -5.46 -14.62
CA ILE A 47 -9.94 -6.61 -14.97
C ILE A 47 -10.77 -7.91 -15.02
N ASP A 48 -10.43 -8.78 -15.96
CA ASP A 48 -11.21 -10.00 -16.24
C ASP A 48 -11.29 -10.97 -15.08
N ASP A 49 -10.25 -11.07 -14.25
CA ASP A 49 -10.16 -12.03 -13.12
C ASP A 49 -10.19 -11.34 -11.75
N ALA A 50 -10.98 -10.29 -11.60
CA ALA A 50 -11.09 -9.54 -10.35
C ALA A 50 -11.44 -10.41 -9.14
N LEU A 51 -12.39 -11.34 -9.30
CA LEU A 51 -12.80 -12.25 -8.23
C LEU A 51 -11.72 -13.27 -7.90
N GLY A 52 -11.06 -13.85 -8.90
CA GLY A 52 -9.96 -14.79 -8.67
C GLY A 52 -8.79 -14.15 -7.92
N ILE A 53 -8.45 -12.90 -8.25
CA ILE A 53 -7.44 -12.13 -7.52
C ILE A 53 -7.89 -11.88 -6.07
N ALA A 54 -9.14 -11.48 -5.86
CA ALA A 54 -9.68 -11.23 -4.53
C ALA A 54 -9.67 -12.51 -3.67
N GLU A 55 -10.07 -13.65 -4.22
CA GLU A 55 -10.04 -14.95 -3.52
C GLU A 55 -8.60 -15.37 -3.18
N LYS A 56 -7.67 -15.23 -4.13
CA LYS A 56 -6.26 -15.56 -3.94
C LYS A 56 -5.60 -14.73 -2.84
N THR A 57 -5.95 -13.45 -2.75
CA THR A 57 -5.38 -12.52 -1.77
C THR A 57 -6.15 -12.46 -0.46
N TYR A 58 -7.31 -13.11 -0.38
CA TYR A 58 -8.13 -13.13 0.82
C TYR A 58 -7.44 -13.87 1.98
N VAL A 59 -7.39 -13.21 3.14
CA VAL A 59 -6.79 -13.75 4.36
C VAL A 59 -7.80 -13.67 5.50
N ASN A 60 -8.17 -14.81 6.04
CA ASN A 60 -9.10 -14.95 7.15
C ASN A 60 -8.44 -15.45 8.45
N VAL A 61 -7.11 -15.47 8.50
CA VAL A 61 -6.33 -15.93 9.65
C VAL A 61 -5.33 -14.85 10.08
N ASN A 62 -4.89 -14.92 11.32
CA ASN A 62 -3.82 -14.03 11.79
C ASN A 62 -2.47 -14.51 11.22
N ILE A 63 -1.97 -13.82 10.19
CA ILE A 63 -0.72 -14.14 9.48
C ILE A 63 0.54 -13.98 10.35
N HIS A 64 0.44 -13.29 11.49
CA HIS A 64 1.57 -13.09 12.42
C HIS A 64 1.76 -14.27 13.39
N LYS A 65 0.87 -15.25 13.37
CA LYS A 65 1.05 -16.49 14.14
C LYS A 65 1.93 -17.46 13.37
N LYS A 66 2.85 -18.13 14.08
CA LYS A 66 3.78 -19.10 13.49
C LYS A 66 3.10 -20.19 12.68
N GLU A 67 1.93 -20.64 13.12
CA GLU A 67 1.11 -21.65 12.44
C GLU A 67 0.62 -21.23 11.04
N ASN A 68 0.67 -19.94 10.73
CA ASN A 68 0.17 -19.35 9.47
C ASN A 68 1.30 -18.78 8.58
N GLU A 69 2.57 -19.07 8.88
CA GLU A 69 3.72 -18.55 8.11
C GLU A 69 3.65 -18.90 6.62
N ASP A 70 3.11 -20.07 6.27
CA ASP A 70 2.98 -20.47 4.87
C ASP A 70 1.98 -19.63 4.09
N LYS A 71 0.94 -19.11 4.75
CA LYS A 71 0.03 -18.11 4.16
C LYS A 71 0.75 -16.79 3.89
N LEU A 72 1.54 -16.33 4.85
CA LEU A 72 2.33 -15.10 4.69
C LEU A 72 3.31 -15.17 3.51
N LYS A 73 3.97 -16.32 3.30
CA LYS A 73 4.89 -16.53 2.18
C LYS A 73 4.22 -16.49 0.81
N GLN A 74 2.91 -16.76 0.74
CA GLN A 74 2.12 -16.74 -0.50
C GLN A 74 1.63 -15.33 -0.86
N LEU A 75 1.67 -14.39 0.09
CA LEU A 75 1.22 -13.02 -0.13
C LEU A 75 2.36 -12.19 -0.75
N GLU A 76 1.99 -11.32 -1.67
CA GLU A 76 2.92 -10.33 -2.18
C GLU A 76 3.28 -9.34 -1.08
N GLN A 77 4.57 -9.05 -0.95
CA GLN A 77 5.07 -8.09 0.03
C GLN A 77 4.99 -6.67 -0.53
N LEU A 78 4.60 -5.74 0.31
CA LEU A 78 4.70 -4.31 -0.04
C LEU A 78 6.17 -3.90 -0.17
N PRO A 79 6.48 -2.92 -1.04
CA PRO A 79 7.82 -2.34 -1.11
C PRO A 79 8.28 -1.85 0.26
N ASP A 80 9.52 -2.07 0.60
CA ASP A 80 10.13 -1.71 1.89
C ASP A 80 11.01 -0.44 1.82
N SER A 81 11.03 0.21 0.67
CA SER A 81 11.77 1.44 0.43
C SER A 81 11.06 2.34 -0.59
N CYS A 82 11.36 3.63 -0.58
CA CYS A 82 10.87 4.56 -1.59
C CYS A 82 11.37 4.17 -2.99
N ALA A 83 12.62 3.74 -3.09
CA ALA A 83 13.18 3.27 -4.35
C ALA A 83 12.45 2.03 -4.90
N ALA A 84 12.11 1.05 -4.04
CA ALA A 84 11.33 -0.12 -4.44
C ALA A 84 9.90 0.26 -4.81
N SER A 85 9.29 1.21 -4.11
CA SER A 85 7.96 1.77 -4.44
C SER A 85 7.97 2.43 -5.81
N ALA A 86 9.02 3.20 -6.14
CA ALA A 86 9.21 3.80 -7.45
C ALA A 86 9.28 2.75 -8.57
N ASP A 87 10.01 1.66 -8.36
CA ASP A 87 10.09 0.55 -9.32
C ASP A 87 8.73 -0.15 -9.52
N CYS A 88 7.94 -0.29 -8.46
CA CYS A 88 6.57 -0.81 -8.55
C CYS A 88 5.67 0.13 -9.35
N LEU A 89 5.70 1.43 -9.06
CA LEU A 89 4.91 2.42 -9.79
C LEU A 89 5.30 2.47 -11.28
N GLU A 90 6.60 2.40 -11.60
CA GLU A 90 7.07 2.38 -12.99
C GLU A 90 6.57 1.17 -13.77
N ARG A 91 6.56 -0.01 -13.15
CA ARG A 91 6.01 -1.23 -13.78
C ARG A 91 4.50 -1.17 -13.98
N GLN A 92 3.79 -0.48 -13.09
CA GLN A 92 2.32 -0.39 -13.09
C GLN A 92 1.80 0.94 -13.64
N ARG A 93 2.66 1.79 -14.19
CA ARG A 93 2.29 3.15 -14.62
C ARG A 93 1.08 3.20 -15.56
N ALA A 94 0.95 2.21 -16.44
CA ALA A 94 -0.17 2.11 -17.36
C ALA A 94 -1.53 2.08 -16.65
N VAL A 95 -1.62 1.46 -15.46
CA VAL A 95 -2.84 1.44 -14.64
C VAL A 95 -3.24 2.85 -14.23
N PHE A 96 -2.27 3.69 -13.87
CA PHE A 96 -2.52 5.05 -13.38
C PHE A 96 -2.75 6.05 -14.53
N GLU A 97 -2.11 5.84 -15.67
CA GLU A 97 -2.18 6.75 -16.83
C GLU A 97 -3.41 6.53 -17.71
N GLN A 98 -3.91 5.29 -17.82
CA GLN A 98 -4.96 4.91 -18.77
C GLN A 98 -6.28 5.69 -18.64
N TYR A 99 -6.59 6.20 -17.44
CA TYR A 99 -7.82 6.96 -17.20
C TYR A 99 -7.64 8.48 -17.30
N HIS A 100 -6.44 8.94 -17.66
CA HIS A 100 -6.09 10.36 -17.75
C HIS A 100 -6.25 11.15 -16.43
N VAL A 101 -6.29 10.45 -15.29
CA VAL A 101 -6.28 11.07 -13.97
C VAL A 101 -4.86 11.51 -13.60
N PHE A 102 -3.89 10.65 -13.87
CA PHE A 102 -2.48 10.97 -13.72
C PHE A 102 -1.83 11.13 -15.09
N SER A 103 -1.20 12.29 -15.32
CA SER A 103 -0.40 12.47 -16.52
C SER A 103 0.93 11.71 -16.42
N PRO A 104 1.56 11.31 -17.53
CA PRO A 104 2.89 10.72 -17.52
C PRO A 104 3.90 11.57 -16.74
N ALA A 105 3.87 12.88 -16.88
CA ALA A 105 4.75 13.80 -16.18
C ALA A 105 4.55 13.77 -14.65
N MET A 106 3.31 13.60 -14.17
CA MET A 106 3.05 13.43 -12.74
C MET A 106 3.64 12.11 -12.23
N VAL A 107 3.43 11.02 -12.95
CA VAL A 107 3.99 9.70 -12.60
C VAL A 107 5.52 9.75 -12.59
N ASP A 108 6.13 10.36 -13.60
CA ASP A 108 7.59 10.55 -13.67
C ASP A 108 8.10 11.40 -12.50
N GLY A 109 7.39 12.44 -12.12
CA GLY A 109 7.71 13.28 -10.98
C GLY A 109 7.70 12.51 -9.65
N VAL A 110 6.69 11.68 -9.42
CA VAL A 110 6.59 10.83 -8.23
C VAL A 110 7.74 9.81 -8.20
N ILE A 111 7.99 9.11 -9.32
CA ILE A 111 9.07 8.13 -9.44
C ILE A 111 10.43 8.80 -9.14
N SER A 112 10.69 9.96 -9.76
CA SER A 112 11.93 10.71 -9.55
C SER A 112 12.10 11.14 -8.10
N LYS A 113 11.02 11.62 -7.47
CA LYS A 113 11.03 12.02 -6.05
C LYS A 113 11.32 10.83 -5.14
N LEU A 114 10.66 9.71 -5.33
CA LEU A 114 10.89 8.51 -4.52
C LEU A 114 12.32 7.99 -4.66
N ARG A 115 12.87 7.97 -5.87
CA ARG A 115 14.26 7.56 -6.11
C ARG A 115 15.28 8.52 -5.51
N SER A 116 14.95 9.80 -5.35
CA SER A 116 15.86 10.80 -4.77
C SER A 116 16.14 10.60 -3.27
N TYR A 117 15.42 9.73 -2.60
CA TYR A 117 15.70 9.38 -1.20
C TYR A 117 16.86 8.40 -1.04
N GLU A 118 17.23 7.68 -2.10
CA GLU A 118 18.37 6.73 -2.14
C GLU A 118 18.35 5.71 -1.00
N ASP A 119 17.15 5.29 -0.59
CA ASP A 119 16.88 4.54 0.66
C ASP A 119 16.90 3.01 0.49
N ARG A 120 17.32 2.48 -0.65
CA ARG A 120 17.24 1.05 -0.97
C ARG A 120 17.97 0.16 0.04
N THR A 121 19.09 0.62 0.58
CA THR A 121 19.92 -0.08 1.56
C THR A 121 19.84 0.50 2.97
N LEU A 122 19.16 1.64 3.11
CA LEU A 122 19.11 2.43 4.33
C LEU A 122 18.71 1.59 5.56
N ARG A 123 17.70 0.73 5.43
CA ARG A 123 17.25 -0.12 6.53
C ARG A 123 18.36 -1.02 7.06
N ALA A 124 19.13 -1.63 6.15
CA ALA A 124 20.25 -2.49 6.53
C ALA A 124 21.41 -1.69 7.15
N GLU A 125 21.62 -0.48 6.69
CA GLU A 125 22.69 0.40 7.18
C GLU A 125 22.44 0.91 8.61
N ILE A 126 21.18 1.24 8.94
CA ILE A 126 20.87 1.85 10.23
C ILE A 126 20.34 0.89 11.29
N GLN A 127 20.01 -0.37 10.95
CA GLN A 127 19.35 -1.31 11.86
C GLN A 127 20.14 -1.56 13.16
N ASP A 128 21.48 -1.51 13.11
CA ASP A 128 22.37 -1.76 14.23
C ASP A 128 22.96 -0.47 14.82
N SER A 129 22.51 0.71 14.33
CA SER A 129 23.01 2.01 14.78
C SER A 129 21.87 2.89 15.35
N PRO A 130 21.64 2.88 16.68
CA PRO A 130 20.62 3.73 17.31
C PRO A 130 20.81 5.22 17.04
N GLU A 131 22.07 5.67 16.91
CA GLU A 131 22.38 7.07 16.64
C GLU A 131 21.96 7.51 15.22
N GLU A 132 22.24 6.68 14.21
CA GLU A 132 21.82 6.97 12.83
C GLU A 132 20.29 6.85 12.68
N MET A 133 19.68 5.90 13.39
CA MET A 133 18.23 5.80 13.47
C MET A 133 17.62 7.08 14.05
N LEU A 134 18.18 7.60 15.15
CA LEU A 134 17.69 8.82 15.78
C LEU A 134 17.82 10.03 14.86
N LYS A 135 18.97 10.21 14.19
CA LYS A 135 19.18 11.28 13.20
C LYS A 135 18.17 11.20 12.06
N LEU A 136 17.87 10.00 11.57
CA LEU A 136 16.88 9.81 10.54
C LEU A 136 15.48 10.19 11.02
N VAL A 137 15.09 9.75 12.21
CA VAL A 137 13.81 10.11 12.84
C VAL A 137 13.71 11.62 13.02
N GLU A 138 14.73 12.28 13.57
CA GLU A 138 14.75 13.73 13.77
C GLU A 138 14.61 14.50 12.43
N LYS A 139 15.28 14.02 11.37
CA LYS A 139 15.22 14.61 10.04
C LYS A 139 13.81 14.57 9.43
N TYR A 140 13.06 13.48 9.66
CA TYR A 140 11.78 13.25 9.02
C TYR A 140 10.58 13.30 9.99
N PHE A 141 10.80 13.63 11.26
CA PHE A 141 9.76 13.60 12.30
C PHE A 141 8.57 14.52 12.00
N HIS A 142 8.83 15.65 11.34
CA HIS A 142 7.81 16.63 10.96
C HIS A 142 7.56 16.66 9.44
N CYS A 143 8.09 15.69 8.71
CA CYS A 143 7.83 15.59 7.28
C CYS A 143 6.44 14.97 7.09
N GLY A 144 5.51 15.82 6.76
CA GLY A 144 4.20 15.48 6.29
C GLY A 144 3.96 16.19 4.98
#